data_03429d3be6482e3b2c806e8b5e2073cb
#
_entry.id   03429d3be6482e3b2c806e8b5e2073cb
#
_cell.length_a   1.000
_cell.length_b   1.000
_cell.length_c   1.000
_cell.angle_alpha   90.00
_cell.angle_beta   90.00
_cell.angle_gamma   90.00
#
_symmetry.space_group_name_H-M   'P 1'
#
loop_
_entity.id
_entity.type
_entity.pdbx_description
1 polymer ?
#
loop_
_entity_poly.entity_id
_entity_poly.type
_entity_poly.pdbx_seq_one_letter_code
_entity_poly.pdbx_strand_id
1 'polypeptide(L)'
;MGNGAFMQIEFHRGDLPADIDFGDSVAVDTETLGLNPLRDRLCVVQLSAGDDSAHVVQLGAGDYAAPNLKKLFTDPAVSKIFHYARFDIATIRHHLGVECQPVFCTKIASKLARTYTGDHGLSDLCAELLGIQLSKQQQQSDWAAETLSEEQLEYAALDVLYLHRLRGELKAKLVREDRLDLATACFAFLTHRVTLDLAGWSEQDIFSHK
;
A
#
# COMPACT_ATOMS: atom_id res chain seq x y z
N MET A 1 -4.51 -30.83 -5.56
CA MET A 1 -3.70 -30.41 -6.71
C MET A 1 -3.97 -28.94 -6.87
N GLY A 2 -3.12 -28.09 -6.28
CA GLY A 2 -3.27 -26.63 -6.35
C GLY A 2 -2.90 -26.16 -7.74
N ASN A 3 -3.82 -25.54 -8.45
CA ASN A 3 -3.48 -24.69 -9.57
C ASN A 3 -2.68 -23.51 -8.99
N GLY A 4 -1.36 -23.59 -9.05
CA GLY A 4 -0.51 -22.42 -8.90
C GLY A 4 -0.77 -21.55 -10.11
N ALA A 5 -1.66 -20.55 -9.97
CA ALA A 5 -1.70 -19.45 -10.91
C ALA A 5 -0.27 -18.87 -10.91
N PHE A 6 0.37 -18.83 -12.07
CA PHE A 6 1.69 -18.22 -12.19
C PHE A 6 1.49 -16.73 -11.96
N MET A 7 1.98 -16.22 -10.83
CA MET A 7 2.08 -14.81 -10.57
C MET A 7 2.93 -14.16 -11.65
N GLN A 8 2.37 -13.19 -12.35
CA GLN A 8 3.11 -12.42 -13.34
C GLN A 8 3.70 -11.17 -12.66
N ILE A 9 5.03 -11.04 -12.68
CA ILE A 9 5.72 -9.85 -12.16
C ILE A 9 6.34 -9.09 -13.32
N GLU A 10 5.96 -7.82 -13.45
CA GLU A 10 6.53 -6.89 -14.41
C GLU A 10 7.39 -5.85 -13.70
N PHE A 11 8.69 -5.87 -14.02
CA PHE A 11 9.66 -4.96 -13.43
C PHE A 11 9.89 -3.74 -14.33
N HIS A 12 9.84 -2.55 -13.72
CA HIS A 12 10.03 -1.27 -14.40
C HIS A 12 11.08 -0.43 -13.68
N ARG A 13 11.79 0.43 -14.43
CA ARG A 13 12.73 1.40 -13.86
C ARG A 13 12.25 2.83 -14.10
N GLY A 14 12.22 3.61 -13.03
CA GLY A 14 11.91 5.04 -13.03
C GLY A 14 10.42 5.39 -13.07
N ASP A 15 9.61 4.69 -13.86
CA ASP A 15 8.15 4.95 -13.97
C ASP A 15 7.40 3.74 -14.50
N LEU A 16 6.08 3.78 -14.43
CA LEU A 16 5.17 2.85 -15.10
C LEU A 16 5.10 3.13 -16.61
N PRO A 17 4.89 2.11 -17.47
CA PRO A 17 4.37 2.31 -18.81
C PRO A 17 3.05 3.10 -18.83
N ALA A 18 2.85 3.92 -19.87
CA ALA A 18 1.69 4.82 -19.93
C ALA A 18 0.36 4.14 -20.28
N ASP A 19 0.44 2.91 -20.79
CA ASP A 19 -0.67 2.12 -21.33
C ASP A 19 -1.25 1.11 -20.34
N ILE A 20 -0.75 1.05 -19.10
CA ILE A 20 -1.28 0.16 -18.07
C ILE A 20 -2.59 0.73 -17.53
N ASP A 21 -3.65 -0.09 -17.57
CA ASP A 21 -4.95 0.23 -17.00
C ASP A 21 -5.22 -0.61 -15.74
N PHE A 22 -5.39 0.05 -14.60
CA PHE A 22 -5.74 -0.58 -13.33
C PHE A 22 -7.24 -0.60 -13.04
N GLY A 23 -8.08 -0.17 -13.99
CA GLY A 23 -9.53 -0.07 -13.79
C GLY A 23 -9.90 0.96 -12.72
N ASP A 24 -10.88 0.63 -11.87
CA ASP A 24 -11.40 1.53 -10.82
C ASP A 24 -10.59 1.49 -9.52
N SER A 25 -9.63 0.59 -9.40
CA SER A 25 -8.84 0.47 -8.17
C SER A 25 -7.49 -0.21 -8.41
N VAL A 26 -6.49 0.22 -7.65
CA VAL A 26 -5.12 -0.31 -7.68
C VAL A 26 -4.65 -0.60 -6.26
N ALA A 27 -4.11 -1.79 -6.05
CA ALA A 27 -3.36 -2.13 -4.83
C ALA A 27 -1.98 -1.48 -4.91
N VAL A 28 -1.52 -0.90 -3.82
CA VAL A 28 -0.23 -0.18 -3.76
C VAL A 28 0.49 -0.50 -2.47
N ASP A 29 1.80 -0.65 -2.56
CA ASP A 29 2.72 -0.71 -1.43
C ASP A 29 4.02 0.02 -1.78
N THR A 30 4.87 0.34 -0.79
CA THR A 30 6.13 1.05 -1.00
C THR A 30 7.25 0.45 -0.16
N GLU A 31 8.44 0.33 -0.77
CA GLU A 31 9.66 -0.04 -0.08
C GLU A 31 10.64 1.12 0.01
N THR A 32 11.22 1.30 1.19
CA THR A 32 12.10 2.41 1.54
C THR A 32 13.37 1.93 2.24
N LEU A 33 14.37 2.79 2.38
CA LEU A 33 15.59 2.49 3.15
C LEU A 33 15.41 2.50 4.67
N GLY A 34 14.19 2.73 5.16
CA GLY A 34 13.87 2.75 6.57
C GLY A 34 12.47 3.27 6.82
N LEU A 35 12.13 3.59 8.07
CA LEU A 35 10.75 3.89 8.47
C LEU A 35 10.45 5.38 8.67
N ASN A 36 11.37 6.27 8.30
CA ASN A 36 11.16 7.72 8.41
C ASN A 36 10.96 8.33 7.02
N PRO A 37 9.71 8.70 6.62
CA PRO A 37 9.43 9.23 5.28
C PRO A 37 10.20 10.50 4.91
N LEU A 38 10.66 11.29 5.90
CA LEU A 38 11.43 12.52 5.66
C LEU A 38 12.91 12.27 5.42
N ARG A 39 13.45 11.15 5.90
CA ARG A 39 14.88 10.82 5.85
C ARG A 39 15.17 9.69 4.87
N ASP A 40 14.32 8.66 4.88
CA ASP A 40 14.60 7.39 4.23
C ASP A 40 13.96 7.39 2.83
N ARG A 41 14.80 7.18 1.81
CA ARG A 41 14.37 7.31 0.42
C ARG A 41 13.34 6.25 0.03
N LEU A 42 12.39 6.64 -0.81
CA LEU A 42 11.54 5.73 -1.56
C LEU A 42 12.37 5.01 -2.63
N CYS A 43 12.35 3.69 -2.61
CA CYS A 43 13.13 2.84 -3.51
C CYS A 43 12.26 2.10 -4.52
N VAL A 44 11.14 1.56 -4.09
CA VAL A 44 10.25 0.73 -4.93
C VAL A 44 8.80 1.11 -4.67
N VAL A 45 8.00 1.05 -5.72
CA VAL A 45 6.53 1.13 -5.66
C VAL A 45 5.97 -0.13 -6.31
N GLN A 46 5.15 -0.86 -5.59
CA GLN A 46 4.45 -2.05 -6.08
C GLN A 46 2.99 -1.73 -6.36
N LEU A 47 2.47 -2.29 -7.47
CA LEU A 47 1.10 -2.07 -7.90
C LEU A 47 0.47 -3.36 -8.44
N SER A 48 -0.83 -3.55 -8.24
CA SER A 48 -1.60 -4.65 -8.81
C SER A 48 -3.03 -4.21 -9.12
N ALA A 49 -3.56 -4.68 -10.25
CA ALA A 49 -4.98 -4.54 -10.59
C ALA A 49 -5.88 -5.59 -9.90
N GLY A 50 -5.30 -6.57 -9.18
CA GLY A 50 -6.01 -7.67 -8.57
C GLY A 50 -6.31 -8.82 -9.53
N ASP A 51 -5.57 -8.93 -10.61
CA ASP A 51 -5.66 -9.89 -11.71
C ASP A 51 -4.54 -10.94 -11.70
N ASP A 52 -3.95 -11.20 -10.52
CA ASP A 52 -2.80 -12.09 -10.31
C ASP A 52 -1.49 -11.58 -10.94
N SER A 53 -1.44 -10.31 -11.39
CA SER A 53 -0.22 -9.62 -11.82
C SER A 53 0.22 -8.54 -10.83
N ALA A 54 1.51 -8.25 -10.82
CA ALA A 54 2.11 -7.15 -10.07
C ALA A 54 3.13 -6.38 -10.91
N HIS A 55 3.09 -5.06 -10.84
CA HIS A 55 4.08 -4.17 -11.40
C HIS A 55 4.98 -3.66 -10.28
N VAL A 56 6.29 -3.85 -10.42
CA VAL A 56 7.31 -3.41 -9.45
C VAL A 56 8.14 -2.30 -10.10
N VAL A 57 8.00 -1.07 -9.59
CA VAL A 57 8.69 0.10 -10.14
C VAL A 57 9.83 0.49 -9.22
N GLN A 58 11.07 0.31 -9.68
CA GLN A 58 12.26 0.74 -8.95
C GLN A 58 12.60 2.20 -9.30
N LEU A 59 12.68 3.05 -8.29
CA LEU A 59 12.99 4.48 -8.43
C LEU A 59 14.47 4.76 -8.17
N GLY A 60 15.08 5.58 -9.00
CA GLY A 60 16.47 6.03 -8.84
C GLY A 60 16.66 6.96 -7.65
N ALA A 61 17.88 7.04 -7.11
CA ALA A 61 18.19 7.96 -6.04
C ALA A 61 18.05 9.42 -6.51
N GLY A 62 17.08 10.14 -5.93
CA GLY A 62 16.78 11.53 -6.29
C GLY A 62 16.07 11.74 -7.62
N ASP A 63 15.76 10.65 -8.34
CA ASP A 63 14.96 10.71 -9.56
C ASP A 63 13.52 10.25 -9.29
N TYR A 64 12.66 11.22 -9.03
CA TYR A 64 11.25 11.06 -8.74
C TYR A 64 10.36 11.74 -9.78
N ALA A 65 10.81 11.82 -11.03
CA ALA A 65 10.02 12.41 -12.11
C ALA A 65 8.69 11.63 -12.29
N ALA A 66 8.76 10.34 -12.54
CA ALA A 66 7.67 9.33 -12.56
C ALA A 66 6.27 9.86 -12.90
N PRO A 67 6.05 10.46 -14.08
CA PRO A 67 4.80 11.13 -14.43
C PRO A 67 3.58 10.20 -14.45
N ASN A 68 3.75 8.94 -14.84
CA ASN A 68 2.64 7.97 -14.90
C ASN A 68 2.22 7.51 -13.51
N LEU A 69 3.18 7.26 -12.61
CA LEU A 69 2.88 7.00 -11.18
C LEU A 69 2.16 8.19 -10.54
N LYS A 70 2.65 9.43 -10.77
CA LYS A 70 2.01 10.64 -10.25
C LYS A 70 0.59 10.80 -10.75
N LYS A 71 0.37 10.59 -12.05
CA LYS A 71 -0.97 10.62 -12.66
C LYS A 71 -1.90 9.59 -12.00
N LEU A 72 -1.44 8.34 -11.83
CA LEU A 72 -2.21 7.27 -11.20
C LEU A 72 -2.58 7.64 -9.74
N PHE A 73 -1.63 8.14 -8.95
CA PHE A 73 -1.89 8.47 -7.55
C PHE A 73 -2.87 9.63 -7.37
N THR A 74 -2.86 10.58 -8.28
CA THR A 74 -3.77 11.75 -8.24
C THR A 74 -5.11 11.54 -8.92
N ASP A 75 -5.31 10.44 -9.65
CA ASP A 75 -6.55 10.15 -10.36
C ASP A 75 -7.70 9.89 -9.38
N PRO A 76 -8.74 10.75 -9.32
CA PRO A 76 -9.85 10.58 -8.41
C PRO A 76 -10.79 9.42 -8.79
N ALA A 77 -10.71 8.90 -10.02
CA ALA A 77 -11.50 7.76 -10.48
C ALA A 77 -10.94 6.42 -10.01
N VAL A 78 -9.64 6.36 -9.65
CA VAL A 78 -8.96 5.12 -9.25
C VAL A 78 -8.75 5.11 -7.74
N SER A 79 -9.36 4.17 -7.03
CA SER A 79 -9.16 3.97 -5.58
C SER A 79 -7.84 3.24 -5.30
N LYS A 80 -6.97 3.82 -4.47
CA LYS A 80 -5.68 3.21 -4.07
C LYS A 80 -5.89 2.41 -2.79
N ILE A 81 -5.58 1.12 -2.86
CA ILE A 81 -5.74 0.16 -1.76
C ILE A 81 -4.37 -0.10 -1.14
N PHE A 82 -4.22 0.21 0.14
CA PHE A 82 -2.97 0.00 0.88
C PHE A 82 -3.18 -0.88 2.11
N HIS A 83 -2.07 -1.46 2.58
CA HIS A 83 -2.02 -1.96 3.95
C HIS A 83 -1.14 -1.05 4.81
N TYR A 84 -1.72 -0.32 5.78
CA TYR A 84 -1.07 0.73 6.57
C TYR A 84 -0.77 2.02 5.77
N ALA A 85 -1.70 2.45 4.95
CA ALA A 85 -1.65 3.58 4.02
C ALA A 85 -1.00 4.88 4.55
N ARG A 86 -1.01 5.13 5.88
CA ARG A 86 -0.39 6.30 6.50
C ARG A 86 1.08 6.45 6.14
N PHE A 87 1.83 5.34 6.14
CA PHE A 87 3.26 5.34 5.81
C PHE A 87 3.48 5.58 4.31
N ASP A 88 2.79 4.81 3.47
CA ASP A 88 2.96 4.89 2.02
C ASP A 88 2.56 6.25 1.47
N ILE A 89 1.43 6.81 1.92
CA ILE A 89 0.98 8.13 1.49
C ILE A 89 1.98 9.22 1.91
N ALA A 90 2.56 9.12 3.12
CA ALA A 90 3.59 10.05 3.57
C ALA A 90 4.85 9.98 2.70
N THR A 91 5.28 8.76 2.38
CA THR A 91 6.42 8.49 1.51
C THR A 91 6.18 8.99 0.08
N ILE A 92 5.03 8.66 -0.51
CA ILE A 92 4.61 9.14 -1.84
C ILE A 92 4.56 10.67 -1.86
N ARG A 93 3.92 11.29 -0.88
CA ARG A 93 3.81 12.75 -0.81
C ARG A 93 5.16 13.43 -0.67
N HIS A 94 6.05 12.91 0.17
CA HIS A 94 7.37 13.50 0.37
C HIS A 94 8.25 13.39 -0.87
N HIS A 95 8.31 12.22 -1.50
CA HIS A 95 9.25 11.96 -2.60
C HIS A 95 8.68 12.28 -3.98
N LEU A 96 7.42 11.92 -4.25
CA LEU A 96 6.79 12.18 -5.54
C LEU A 96 6.08 13.53 -5.61
N GLY A 97 5.83 14.18 -4.46
CA GLY A 97 5.21 15.50 -4.40
C GLY A 97 3.73 15.53 -4.78
N VAL A 98 3.02 14.42 -4.66
CA VAL A 98 1.60 14.30 -5.01
C VAL A 98 0.74 13.83 -3.86
N GLU A 99 -0.54 14.20 -3.87
CA GLU A 99 -1.54 13.67 -2.94
C GLU A 99 -2.18 12.41 -3.51
N CYS A 100 -2.13 11.33 -2.73
CA CYS A 100 -2.70 10.05 -3.10
C CYS A 100 -4.14 9.94 -2.59
N GLN A 101 -5.12 10.04 -3.48
CA GLN A 101 -6.56 9.95 -3.19
C GLN A 101 -7.34 9.43 -4.41
N PRO A 102 -8.54 8.79 -4.22
CA PRO A 102 -9.07 8.28 -2.95
C PRO A 102 -8.32 7.04 -2.45
N VAL A 103 -8.40 6.77 -1.14
CA VAL A 103 -7.66 5.69 -0.48
C VAL A 103 -8.60 4.73 0.23
N PHE A 104 -8.26 3.44 0.21
CA PHE A 104 -8.78 2.41 1.09
C PHE A 104 -7.62 1.78 1.89
N CYS A 105 -7.68 1.81 3.21
CA CYS A 105 -6.66 1.21 4.07
C CYS A 105 -7.16 -0.07 4.73
N THR A 106 -6.63 -1.23 4.32
CA THR A 106 -7.03 -2.54 4.85
C THR A 106 -6.72 -2.68 6.34
N LYS A 107 -5.65 -2.06 6.85
CA LYS A 107 -5.32 -2.09 8.29
C LYS A 107 -6.32 -1.30 9.14
N ILE A 108 -6.76 -0.11 8.70
CA ILE A 108 -7.80 0.66 9.37
C ILE A 108 -9.12 -0.09 9.28
N ALA A 109 -9.49 -0.59 8.09
CA ALA A 109 -10.68 -1.41 7.90
C ALA A 109 -10.70 -2.63 8.85
N SER A 110 -9.55 -3.32 8.96
CA SER A 110 -9.39 -4.45 9.89
C SER A 110 -9.60 -4.05 11.35
N LYS A 111 -9.01 -2.95 11.81
CA LYS A 111 -9.17 -2.47 13.19
C LYS A 111 -10.62 -2.13 13.51
N LEU A 112 -11.36 -1.56 12.56
CA LEU A 112 -12.76 -1.21 12.74
C LEU A 112 -13.71 -2.42 12.63
N ALA A 113 -13.39 -3.41 11.78
CA ALA A 113 -14.25 -4.57 11.54
C ALA A 113 -13.94 -5.77 12.45
N ARG A 114 -12.66 -5.95 12.86
CA ARG A 114 -12.18 -7.13 13.61
C ARG A 114 -11.78 -6.74 15.05
N THR A 115 -12.75 -6.27 15.83
CA THR A 115 -12.52 -5.79 17.21
C THR A 115 -12.23 -6.89 18.23
N TYR A 116 -12.29 -8.14 17.82
CA TYR A 116 -12.04 -9.34 18.64
C TYR A 116 -10.55 -9.75 18.69
N THR A 117 -9.67 -9.07 17.95
CA THR A 117 -8.24 -9.40 17.88
C THR A 117 -7.39 -8.13 17.81
N GLY A 118 -6.12 -8.25 18.18
CA GLY A 118 -5.07 -7.24 17.96
C GLY A 118 -4.24 -7.47 16.69
N ASP A 119 -4.47 -8.59 15.97
CA ASP A 119 -3.67 -9.03 14.83
C ASP A 119 -4.21 -8.41 13.54
N HIS A 120 -3.63 -7.28 13.16
CA HIS A 120 -4.02 -6.49 11.99
C HIS A 120 -2.89 -6.34 10.96
N GLY A 121 -1.88 -7.20 11.00
CA GLY A 121 -0.82 -7.29 9.99
C GLY A 121 -1.33 -7.89 8.68
N LEU A 122 -0.65 -7.59 7.56
CA LEU A 122 -1.03 -8.12 6.24
C LEU A 122 -1.05 -9.65 6.24
N SER A 123 0.00 -10.27 6.78
CA SER A 123 0.10 -11.73 6.90
C SER A 123 -1.04 -12.33 7.74
N ASP A 124 -1.42 -11.66 8.84
CA ASP A 124 -2.51 -12.12 9.71
C ASP A 124 -3.86 -12.05 8.99
N LEU A 125 -4.07 -10.96 8.23
CA LEU A 125 -5.29 -10.79 7.41
C LEU A 125 -5.37 -11.83 6.30
N CYS A 126 -4.27 -12.07 5.58
CA CYS A 126 -4.24 -13.08 4.52
C CYS A 126 -4.49 -14.47 5.09
N ALA A 127 -3.89 -14.82 6.23
CA ALA A 127 -4.09 -16.11 6.88
C ALA A 127 -5.55 -16.31 7.33
N GLU A 128 -6.12 -15.33 8.04
CA GLU A 128 -7.47 -15.47 8.61
C GLU A 128 -8.58 -15.32 7.57
N LEU A 129 -8.48 -14.32 6.68
CA LEU A 129 -9.59 -13.99 5.77
C LEU A 129 -9.51 -14.72 4.44
N LEU A 130 -8.32 -15.10 4.00
CA LEU A 130 -8.10 -15.71 2.68
C LEU A 130 -7.53 -17.14 2.76
N GLY A 131 -7.07 -17.60 3.93
CA GLY A 131 -6.40 -18.89 4.10
C GLY A 131 -5.01 -18.96 3.46
N ILE A 132 -4.34 -17.80 3.27
CA ILE A 132 -3.06 -17.67 2.58
C ILE A 132 -1.97 -17.33 3.60
N GLN A 133 -0.85 -18.05 3.55
CA GLN A 133 0.34 -17.77 4.37
C GLN A 133 1.33 -16.93 3.58
N LEU A 134 1.69 -15.74 4.08
CA LEU A 134 2.72 -14.86 3.50
C LEU A 134 4.05 -15.05 4.22
N SER A 135 5.15 -15.08 3.45
CA SER A 135 6.51 -15.03 3.99
C SER A 135 6.90 -13.60 4.37
N LYS A 136 7.67 -13.43 5.45
CA LYS A 136 8.22 -12.12 5.89
C LYS A 136 9.72 -11.99 5.62
N GLN A 137 10.32 -12.89 4.84
CA GLN A 137 11.77 -13.05 4.77
C GLN A 137 12.51 -11.85 4.18
N GLN A 138 11.90 -11.08 3.24
CA GLN A 138 12.54 -9.97 2.53
C GLN A 138 12.22 -8.58 3.09
N GLN A 139 11.43 -8.47 4.15
CA GLN A 139 10.99 -7.18 4.72
C GLN A 139 12.13 -6.22 5.09
N GLN A 140 13.33 -6.74 5.40
CA GLN A 140 14.51 -5.95 5.77
C GLN A 140 15.62 -6.01 4.72
N SER A 141 15.26 -6.21 3.46
CA SER A 141 16.21 -6.26 2.34
C SER A 141 16.79 -4.88 2.01
N ASP A 142 17.91 -4.87 1.28
CA ASP A 142 18.42 -3.65 0.66
C ASP A 142 17.62 -3.31 -0.60
N TRP A 143 16.57 -2.53 -0.43
CA TRP A 143 15.72 -2.05 -1.53
C TRP A 143 16.40 -0.99 -2.42
N ALA A 144 17.56 -0.46 -1.99
CA ALA A 144 18.36 0.49 -2.77
C ALA A 144 19.40 -0.19 -3.67
N ALA A 145 19.51 -1.51 -3.62
CA ALA A 145 20.39 -2.27 -4.50
C ALA A 145 20.16 -1.90 -5.97
N GLU A 146 21.21 -1.86 -6.77
CA GLU A 146 21.12 -1.52 -8.21
C GLU A 146 20.23 -2.51 -8.97
N THR A 147 20.25 -3.77 -8.55
CA THR A 147 19.41 -4.84 -9.09
C THR A 147 18.73 -5.57 -7.95
N LEU A 148 17.41 -5.68 -8.01
CA LEU A 148 16.63 -6.46 -7.05
C LEU A 148 16.73 -7.95 -7.40
N SER A 149 16.80 -8.81 -6.38
CA SER A 149 16.76 -10.25 -6.57
C SER A 149 15.34 -10.74 -6.92
N GLU A 150 15.25 -11.97 -7.43
CA GLU A 150 13.96 -12.61 -7.72
C GLU A 150 13.11 -12.71 -6.43
N GLU A 151 13.73 -13.05 -5.29
CA GLU A 151 13.05 -13.16 -4.00
C GLU A 151 12.54 -11.79 -3.50
N GLN A 152 13.25 -10.70 -3.80
CA GLN A 152 12.78 -9.34 -3.49
C GLN A 152 11.57 -8.98 -4.37
N LEU A 153 11.62 -9.28 -5.67
CA LEU A 153 10.50 -9.03 -6.59
C LEU A 153 9.26 -9.84 -6.22
N GLU A 154 9.44 -11.11 -5.87
CA GLU A 154 8.34 -11.96 -5.38
C GLU A 154 7.73 -11.42 -4.08
N TYR A 155 8.57 -11.02 -3.12
CA TYR A 155 8.10 -10.43 -1.87
C TYR A 155 7.30 -9.16 -2.13
N ALA A 156 7.85 -8.21 -2.90
CA ALA A 156 7.20 -6.96 -3.27
C ALA A 156 5.85 -7.17 -3.98
N ALA A 157 5.76 -8.16 -4.85
CA ALA A 157 4.51 -8.53 -5.52
C ALA A 157 3.47 -9.08 -4.54
N LEU A 158 3.88 -9.93 -3.58
CA LEU A 158 2.96 -10.52 -2.60
C LEU A 158 2.29 -9.49 -1.68
N ASP A 159 2.94 -8.35 -1.41
CA ASP A 159 2.38 -7.30 -0.57
C ASP A 159 1.19 -6.56 -1.22
N VAL A 160 1.02 -6.64 -2.55
CA VAL A 160 -0.09 -6.01 -3.28
C VAL A 160 -1.13 -6.99 -3.83
N LEU A 161 -0.75 -8.22 -4.17
CA LEU A 161 -1.61 -9.17 -4.90
C LEU A 161 -2.93 -9.48 -4.20
N TYR A 162 -2.94 -9.48 -2.87
CA TYR A 162 -4.12 -9.90 -2.09
C TYR A 162 -4.97 -8.73 -1.59
N LEU A 163 -4.55 -7.47 -1.79
CA LEU A 163 -5.21 -6.32 -1.21
C LEU A 163 -6.64 -6.11 -1.74
N HIS A 164 -6.91 -6.42 -3.01
CA HIS A 164 -8.27 -6.35 -3.59
C HIS A 164 -9.21 -7.35 -2.91
N ARG A 165 -8.76 -8.59 -2.72
CA ARG A 165 -9.55 -9.62 -2.03
C ARG A 165 -9.79 -9.24 -0.56
N LEU A 166 -8.75 -8.78 0.14
CA LEU A 166 -8.87 -8.28 1.51
C LEU A 166 -9.82 -7.08 1.62
N ARG A 167 -9.77 -6.13 0.64
CA ARG A 167 -10.74 -5.03 0.57
C ARG A 167 -12.17 -5.54 0.50
N GLY A 168 -12.45 -6.53 -0.33
CA GLY A 168 -13.78 -7.14 -0.46
C GLY A 168 -14.28 -7.73 0.87
N GLU A 169 -13.49 -8.58 1.51
CA GLU A 169 -13.80 -9.21 2.79
C GLU A 169 -14.01 -8.21 3.93
N LEU A 170 -13.11 -7.24 4.03
CA LEU A 170 -13.18 -6.20 5.07
C LEU A 170 -14.33 -5.24 4.85
N LYS A 171 -14.63 -4.85 3.60
CA LYS A 171 -15.79 -4.01 3.28
C LYS A 171 -17.09 -4.70 3.65
N ALA A 172 -17.26 -5.99 3.35
CA ALA A 172 -18.43 -6.76 3.74
C ALA A 172 -18.60 -6.81 5.27
N LYS A 173 -17.50 -7.00 6.03
CA LYS A 173 -17.52 -6.95 7.50
C LYS A 173 -17.90 -5.57 8.02
N LEU A 174 -17.34 -4.49 7.46
CA LEU A 174 -17.67 -3.10 7.85
C LEU A 174 -19.15 -2.77 7.63
N VAL A 175 -19.73 -3.22 6.51
CA VAL A 175 -21.16 -3.06 6.23
C VAL A 175 -22.00 -3.80 7.26
N ARG A 176 -21.66 -5.07 7.56
CA ARG A 176 -22.38 -5.87 8.54
C ARG A 176 -22.36 -5.27 9.94
N GLU A 177 -21.26 -4.63 10.33
CA GLU A 177 -21.05 -4.00 11.64
C GLU A 177 -21.52 -2.54 11.68
N ASP A 178 -22.13 -2.02 10.61
CA ASP A 178 -22.55 -0.61 10.46
C ASP A 178 -21.41 0.39 10.70
N ARG A 179 -20.23 0.10 10.17
CA ARG A 179 -19.00 0.90 10.36
C ARG A 179 -18.35 1.39 9.05
N LEU A 180 -19.02 1.17 7.91
CA LEU A 180 -18.44 1.55 6.62
C LEU A 180 -18.24 3.06 6.50
N ASP A 181 -19.23 3.86 6.93
CA ASP A 181 -19.14 5.32 6.87
C ASP A 181 -18.03 5.85 7.78
N LEU A 182 -17.90 5.28 8.98
CA LEU A 182 -16.81 5.61 9.89
C LEU A 182 -15.44 5.28 9.26
N ALA A 183 -15.30 4.11 8.64
CA ALA A 183 -14.07 3.72 7.96
C ALA A 183 -13.77 4.67 6.79
N THR A 184 -14.77 5.05 6.01
CA THR A 184 -14.63 6.00 4.90
C THR A 184 -14.15 7.38 5.38
N ALA A 185 -14.70 7.88 6.48
CA ALA A 185 -14.23 9.11 7.11
C ALA A 185 -12.77 9.02 7.58
N CYS A 186 -12.38 7.87 8.16
CA CYS A 186 -10.99 7.61 8.54
C CYS A 186 -10.05 7.57 7.33
N PHE A 187 -10.47 6.98 6.21
CA PHE A 187 -9.69 6.97 4.98
C PHE A 187 -9.50 8.37 4.41
N ALA A 188 -10.57 9.18 4.38
CA ALA A 188 -10.53 10.57 3.93
C ALA A 188 -9.60 11.43 4.82
N PHE A 189 -9.53 11.15 6.13
CA PHE A 189 -8.66 11.86 7.07
C PHE A 189 -7.18 11.53 6.90
N LEU A 190 -6.81 10.45 6.22
CA LEU A 190 -5.40 10.04 6.07
C LEU A 190 -4.51 11.12 5.46
N THR A 191 -5.00 11.91 4.52
CA THR A 191 -4.22 13.03 3.94
C THR A 191 -3.90 14.10 4.97
N HIS A 192 -4.83 14.40 5.87
CA HIS A 192 -4.60 15.33 6.98
C HIS A 192 -3.67 14.72 8.04
N ARG A 193 -3.84 13.41 8.35
CA ARG A 193 -2.91 12.70 9.25
C ARG A 193 -1.48 12.73 8.71
N VAL A 194 -1.30 12.47 7.42
CA VAL A 194 0.01 12.57 6.75
C VAL A 194 0.59 13.98 6.79
N THR A 195 -0.26 15.01 6.63
CA THR A 195 0.18 16.40 6.81
C THR A 195 0.74 16.64 8.20
N LEU A 196 0.07 16.13 9.23
CA LEU A 196 0.55 16.21 10.61
C LEU A 196 1.88 15.47 10.80
N ASP A 197 2.00 14.26 10.24
CA ASP A 197 3.20 13.44 10.32
C ASP A 197 4.42 14.16 9.74
N LEU A 198 4.29 14.66 8.52
CA LEU A 198 5.36 15.39 7.83
C LEU A 198 5.70 16.74 8.46
N ALA A 199 4.77 17.32 9.20
CA ALA A 199 4.97 18.57 9.93
C ALA A 199 5.51 18.38 11.37
N GLY A 200 5.80 17.14 11.79
CA GLY A 200 6.45 16.83 13.07
C GLY A 200 5.52 16.34 14.19
N TRP A 201 4.23 16.08 13.91
CA TRP A 201 3.28 15.51 14.89
C TRP A 201 3.07 13.99 14.73
N SER A 202 4.05 13.27 14.20
CA SER A 202 3.91 11.82 13.94
C SER A 202 3.67 11.00 15.21
N GLU A 203 4.30 11.38 16.32
CA GLU A 203 4.23 10.68 17.62
C GLU A 203 3.13 11.22 18.55
N GLN A 204 2.44 12.28 18.13
CA GLN A 204 1.41 12.91 18.95
C GLN A 204 0.01 12.57 18.47
N ASP A 205 -0.86 12.20 19.41
CA ASP A 205 -2.29 12.22 19.18
C ASP A 205 -2.83 13.61 19.54
N ILE A 206 -3.06 14.44 18.50
CA ILE A 206 -3.56 15.81 18.68
C ILE A 206 -4.98 15.88 19.26
N PHE A 207 -5.68 14.74 19.31
CA PHE A 207 -7.02 14.64 19.89
C PHE A 207 -6.98 14.15 21.34
N SER A 208 -5.82 13.73 21.85
CA SER A 208 -5.69 13.30 23.22
C SER A 208 -5.74 14.49 24.19
N HIS A 209 -6.22 14.25 25.40
CA HIS A 209 -6.26 15.28 26.45
C HIS A 209 -4.86 15.62 27.00
N LYS A 210 -3.88 14.70 26.87
CA LYS A 210 -2.49 14.84 27.38
C LYS A 210 -1.51 14.23 26.39
#